data_c5e7eb96d562834c7e3679f4239840e2
#
_entry.id   c5e7eb96d562834c7e3679f4239840e2
#
_cell.length_a   1.000
_cell.length_b   1.000
_cell.length_c   1.000
_cell.angle_alpha   90.00
_cell.angle_beta   90.00
_cell.angle_gamma   90.00
#
_symmetry.space_group_name_H-M   'P 1'
#
loop_
_entity.id
_entity.type
_entity.pdbx_description
1 polymer ?
#
loop_
_entity_poly.entity_id
_entity_poly.type
_entity_poly.pdbx_seq_one_letter_code
_entity_poly.pdbx_strand_id
1 'polypeptide(L)'
;RVLFRSALDFGTAIHCLLLEPDEYSKRYKIGPDVNRRTNAGKQEEKEFLEMCEKEGITPITHDDNRKLMLMRDSAIAHPIARWCLEANGVAESSIYWNDEDTDILCRCRPDKLIQEHHWIVDVKSSADIQRFDRSMYEYRYHVQDSFYSDGYKSLTGEPPVFVFLVVSTTIDCGRYPVRVFNLDQQAKDIGRTTYKQNLRTYAECLKTDEWAGIRTLSLPYWAKELRDE
;
A
#
# COMPACT_ATOMS: atom_id res chain seq x y z
N ARG A 1 -1.14 0.97 26.15
CA ARG A 1 -1.21 1.63 24.85
C ARG A 1 -0.43 0.78 23.86
N VAL A 2 -1.03 0.39 22.77
CA VAL A 2 -0.40 -0.41 21.70
C VAL A 2 0.68 0.47 21.06
N LEU A 3 1.88 -0.05 20.86
CA LEU A 3 3.00 0.69 20.26
C LEU A 3 2.73 0.99 18.77
N PHE A 4 2.16 0.04 18.01
CA PHE A 4 1.51 0.36 16.74
C PHE A 4 0.12 0.91 16.98
N ARG A 5 -0.14 2.12 16.50
CA ARG A 5 -1.41 2.84 16.73
C ARG A 5 -2.47 2.49 15.69
N SER A 6 -2.11 1.89 14.57
CA SER A 6 -3.04 1.59 13.47
C SER A 6 -2.58 0.43 12.58
N ALA A 7 -3.52 -0.14 11.82
CA ALA A 7 -3.21 -1.09 10.74
C ALA A 7 -2.28 -0.46 9.67
N LEU A 8 -2.33 0.88 9.51
CA LEU A 8 -1.47 1.63 8.60
C LEU A 8 0.00 1.56 9.04
N ASP A 9 0.29 1.72 10.34
CA ASP A 9 1.65 1.62 10.87
C ASP A 9 2.24 0.23 10.63
N PHE A 10 1.42 -0.81 10.80
CA PHE A 10 1.82 -2.19 10.54
C PHE A 10 2.07 -2.43 9.03
N GLY A 11 1.20 -1.87 8.17
CA GLY A 11 1.37 -1.89 6.71
C GLY A 11 2.69 -1.24 6.29
N THR A 12 3.00 -0.06 6.83
CA THR A 12 4.26 0.65 6.56
C THR A 12 5.48 -0.16 7.01
N ALA A 13 5.39 -0.83 8.16
CA ALA A 13 6.49 -1.65 8.66
C ALA A 13 6.77 -2.89 7.79
N ILE A 14 5.74 -3.59 7.30
CA ILE A 14 5.94 -4.73 6.40
C ILE A 14 6.48 -4.28 5.05
N HIS A 15 6.04 -3.14 4.49
CA HIS A 15 6.63 -2.55 3.29
C HIS A 15 8.13 -2.29 3.47
N CYS A 16 8.52 -1.58 4.53
CA CYS A 16 9.93 -1.32 4.84
C CYS A 16 10.73 -2.63 4.96
N LEU A 17 10.20 -3.62 5.69
CA LEU A 17 10.88 -4.89 5.91
C LEU A 17 11.08 -5.70 4.63
N LEU A 18 10.13 -5.63 3.67
CA LEU A 18 10.20 -6.38 2.42
C LEU A 18 11.02 -5.68 1.34
N LEU A 19 10.96 -4.36 1.27
CA LEU A 19 11.52 -3.58 0.17
C LEU A 19 12.87 -2.92 0.52
N GLU A 20 13.04 -2.53 1.79
CA GLU A 20 14.20 -1.83 2.32
C GLU A 20 14.68 -2.47 3.64
N PRO A 21 15.06 -3.78 3.66
CA PRO A 21 15.36 -4.51 4.89
C PRO A 21 16.48 -3.88 5.73
N ASP A 22 17.46 -3.24 5.11
CA ASP A 22 18.56 -2.55 5.79
C ASP A 22 18.07 -1.29 6.53
N GLU A 23 16.99 -0.67 6.06
CA GLU A 23 16.37 0.49 6.70
C GLU A 23 15.44 0.09 7.86
N TYR A 24 14.92 -1.14 7.84
CA TYR A 24 13.99 -1.59 8.87
C TYR A 24 14.58 -1.48 10.29
N SER A 25 15.79 -1.94 10.50
CA SER A 25 16.47 -1.88 11.79
C SER A 25 16.80 -0.44 12.26
N LYS A 26 16.87 0.51 11.34
CA LYS A 26 17.08 1.93 11.62
C LYS A 26 15.77 2.65 11.97
N ARG A 27 14.68 2.26 11.31
CA ARG A 27 13.35 2.92 11.46
C ARG A 27 12.52 2.31 12.60
N TYR A 28 12.78 1.06 12.99
CA TYR A 28 11.98 0.33 13.97
C TYR A 28 12.85 -0.25 15.08
N LYS A 29 12.39 -0.15 16.32
CA LYS A 29 13.09 -0.69 17.50
C LYS A 29 12.12 -1.45 18.39
N ILE A 30 12.53 -2.67 18.78
CA ILE A 30 11.73 -3.52 19.64
C ILE A 30 11.77 -2.97 21.07
N GLY A 31 10.59 -2.74 21.65
CA GLY A 31 10.47 -2.26 23.02
C GLY A 31 10.91 -3.30 24.04
N PRO A 32 11.29 -2.88 25.26
CA PRO A 32 11.67 -3.79 26.31
C PRO A 32 10.49 -4.65 26.76
N ASP A 33 10.77 -5.89 27.14
CA ASP A 33 9.79 -6.79 27.74
C ASP A 33 9.69 -6.53 29.24
N VAL A 34 8.88 -5.54 29.60
CA VAL A 34 8.77 -5.05 30.99
C VAL A 34 7.43 -5.35 31.63
N ASN A 35 7.44 -5.58 32.92
CA ASN A 35 6.20 -5.69 33.70
C ASN A 35 5.58 -4.30 33.93
N ARG A 36 4.63 -3.93 33.11
CA ARG A 36 3.88 -2.65 33.16
C ARG A 36 3.09 -2.41 34.44
N ARG A 37 2.99 -3.41 35.33
CA ARG A 37 2.33 -3.26 36.64
C ARG A 37 3.27 -2.68 37.69
N THR A 38 4.58 -2.74 37.52
CA THR A 38 5.59 -2.18 38.43
C THR A 38 5.98 -0.75 38.04
N ASN A 39 6.38 0.04 39.02
CA ASN A 39 6.87 1.40 38.74
C ASN A 39 8.16 1.37 37.92
N ALA A 40 9.04 0.42 38.18
CA ALA A 40 10.31 0.24 37.43
C ALA A 40 10.00 -0.07 35.95
N GLY A 41 9.09 -1.02 35.65
CA GLY A 41 8.73 -1.35 34.27
C GLY A 41 8.05 -0.19 33.53
N LYS A 42 7.21 0.60 34.20
CA LYS A 42 6.64 1.81 33.61
C LYS A 42 7.69 2.88 33.30
N GLN A 43 8.66 3.02 34.16
CA GLN A 43 9.74 3.98 33.97
C GLN A 43 10.62 3.57 32.79
N GLU A 44 11.02 2.30 32.72
CA GLU A 44 11.83 1.76 31.63
C GLU A 44 11.10 1.89 30.25
N GLU A 45 9.80 1.58 30.20
CA GLU A 45 8.99 1.79 28.99
C GLU A 45 8.95 3.27 28.59
N LYS A 46 8.78 4.16 29.56
CA LYS A 46 8.76 5.61 29.32
C LYS A 46 10.06 6.13 28.73
N GLU A 47 11.19 5.76 29.35
CA GLU A 47 12.53 6.15 28.90
C GLU A 47 12.81 5.62 27.47
N PHE A 48 12.39 4.38 27.18
CA PHE A 48 12.49 3.82 25.84
C PHE A 48 11.66 4.61 24.81
N LEU A 49 10.42 4.99 25.13
CA LEU A 49 9.58 5.77 24.24
C LEU A 49 10.11 7.18 23.98
N GLU A 50 10.63 7.84 25.03
CA GLU A 50 11.27 9.15 24.94
C GLU A 50 12.54 9.10 24.06
N MET A 51 13.33 8.04 24.18
CA MET A 51 14.48 7.80 23.30
C MET A 51 14.04 7.61 21.85
N CYS A 52 13.03 6.76 21.59
CA CYS A 52 12.52 6.54 20.24
C CYS A 52 11.99 7.82 19.60
N GLU A 53 11.25 8.63 20.37
CA GLU A 53 10.73 9.93 19.90
C GLU A 53 11.87 10.89 19.53
N LYS A 54 12.90 10.97 20.37
CA LYS A 54 14.07 11.82 20.15
C LYS A 54 14.88 11.41 18.91
N GLU A 55 14.98 10.11 18.66
CA GLU A 55 15.73 9.55 17.51
C GLU A 55 14.88 9.41 16.23
N GLY A 56 13.59 9.70 16.30
CA GLY A 56 12.66 9.52 15.16
C GLY A 56 12.43 8.05 14.80
N ILE A 57 12.60 7.14 15.75
CA ILE A 57 12.45 5.69 15.57
C ILE A 57 11.05 5.27 16.00
N THR A 58 10.44 4.37 15.24
CA THR A 58 9.13 3.81 15.58
C THR A 58 9.27 2.61 16.52
N PRO A 59 8.74 2.68 17.76
CA PRO A 59 8.75 1.55 18.68
C PRO A 59 7.75 0.47 18.25
N ILE A 60 8.17 -0.79 18.29
CA ILE A 60 7.32 -1.96 17.99
C ILE A 60 7.35 -2.96 19.15
N THR A 61 6.30 -3.76 19.29
CA THR A 61 6.27 -4.85 20.27
C THR A 61 7.05 -6.07 19.79
N HIS A 62 7.46 -6.94 20.70
CA HIS A 62 8.04 -8.24 20.35
C HIS A 62 7.10 -9.08 19.47
N ASP A 63 5.80 -9.06 19.80
CA ASP A 63 4.79 -9.83 19.04
C ASP A 63 4.61 -9.27 17.63
N ASP A 64 4.53 -7.95 17.45
CA ASP A 64 4.43 -7.32 16.13
C ASP A 64 5.69 -7.59 15.30
N ASN A 65 6.88 -7.45 15.89
CA ASN A 65 8.11 -7.77 15.20
C ASN A 65 8.17 -9.25 14.79
N ARG A 66 7.81 -10.17 15.69
CA ARG A 66 7.73 -11.59 15.37
C ARG A 66 6.77 -11.87 14.22
N LYS A 67 5.60 -11.24 14.23
CA LYS A 67 4.61 -11.35 13.16
C LYS A 67 5.18 -10.86 11.84
N LEU A 68 5.80 -9.69 11.80
CA LEU A 68 6.44 -9.11 10.62
C LEU A 68 7.52 -10.04 10.04
N MET A 69 8.38 -10.61 10.89
CA MET A 69 9.41 -11.55 10.45
C MET A 69 8.80 -12.81 9.83
N LEU A 70 7.76 -13.40 10.42
CA LEU A 70 7.07 -14.56 9.88
C LEU A 70 6.36 -14.26 8.55
N MET A 71 5.80 -13.06 8.39
CA MET A 71 5.21 -12.60 7.12
C MET A 71 6.29 -12.45 6.04
N ARG A 72 7.43 -11.86 6.36
CA ARG A 72 8.59 -11.78 5.46
C ARG A 72 9.06 -13.17 5.05
N ASP A 73 9.25 -14.07 6.01
CA ASP A 73 9.73 -15.43 5.72
C ASP A 73 8.74 -16.18 4.82
N SER A 74 7.43 -15.94 4.98
CA SER A 74 6.40 -16.48 4.09
C SER A 74 6.51 -15.89 2.67
N ALA A 75 6.80 -14.60 2.54
CA ALA A 75 6.99 -13.94 1.24
C ALA A 75 8.25 -14.48 0.54
N ILE A 76 9.36 -14.65 1.26
CA ILE A 76 10.60 -15.23 0.72
C ILE A 76 10.46 -16.73 0.37
N ALA A 77 9.59 -17.46 1.08
CA ALA A 77 9.30 -18.86 0.74
C ALA A 77 8.46 -19.01 -0.55
N HIS A 78 7.78 -17.95 -1.00
CA HIS A 78 6.99 -17.98 -2.23
C HIS A 78 7.89 -17.63 -3.45
N PRO A 79 8.07 -18.50 -4.45
CA PRO A 79 9.11 -18.33 -5.49
C PRO A 79 9.01 -17.00 -6.26
N ILE A 80 7.79 -16.63 -6.70
CA ILE A 80 7.60 -15.40 -7.48
C ILE A 80 7.74 -14.15 -6.59
N ALA A 81 7.18 -14.18 -5.37
CA ALA A 81 7.33 -13.07 -4.44
C ALA A 81 8.80 -12.84 -4.06
N ARG A 82 9.52 -13.93 -3.81
CA ARG A 82 10.97 -13.88 -3.59
C ARG A 82 11.70 -13.20 -4.74
N TRP A 83 11.43 -13.65 -5.97
CA TRP A 83 12.05 -13.05 -7.15
C TRP A 83 11.73 -11.54 -7.24
N CYS A 84 10.47 -11.14 -7.04
CA CYS A 84 10.08 -9.72 -7.01
C CYS A 84 10.86 -8.92 -5.96
N LEU A 85 11.12 -9.51 -4.79
CA LEU A 85 11.82 -8.85 -3.70
C LEU A 85 13.34 -8.80 -3.91
N GLU A 86 13.95 -9.87 -4.41
CA GLU A 86 15.40 -10.03 -4.57
C GLU A 86 15.92 -9.50 -5.92
N ALA A 87 15.09 -9.40 -6.97
CA ALA A 87 15.51 -8.90 -8.27
C ALA A 87 16.10 -7.49 -8.16
N ASN A 88 17.12 -7.22 -8.98
CA ASN A 88 17.71 -5.89 -9.06
C ASN A 88 16.67 -4.86 -9.49
N GLY A 89 16.54 -3.79 -8.75
CA GLY A 89 15.54 -2.76 -9.00
C GLY A 89 15.62 -1.63 -7.99
N VAL A 90 14.79 -0.62 -8.15
CA VAL A 90 14.75 0.54 -7.27
C VAL A 90 13.43 0.57 -6.49
N ALA A 91 13.51 0.72 -5.17
CA ALA A 91 12.35 0.89 -4.30
C ALA A 91 11.96 2.37 -4.22
N GLU A 92 10.66 2.63 -4.03
CA GLU A 92 10.11 3.94 -3.68
C GLU A 92 10.52 5.08 -4.64
N SER A 93 10.76 4.76 -5.93
CA SER A 93 11.15 5.74 -6.96
C SER A 93 9.95 6.45 -7.54
N SER A 94 10.01 7.78 -7.62
CA SER A 94 8.96 8.59 -8.24
C SER A 94 9.11 8.67 -9.75
N ILE A 95 8.00 8.50 -10.45
CA ILE A 95 7.85 8.71 -11.89
C ILE A 95 6.97 9.93 -12.10
N TYR A 96 7.40 10.85 -12.96
CA TYR A 96 6.67 12.06 -13.33
C TYR A 96 6.44 12.09 -14.83
N TRP A 97 5.23 12.46 -15.26
CA TRP A 97 4.89 12.63 -16.65
C TRP A 97 3.75 13.65 -16.80
N ASN A 98 3.61 14.26 -17.97
CA ASN A 98 2.41 15.01 -18.30
C ASN A 98 1.41 14.07 -18.97
N ASP A 99 0.15 14.12 -18.55
CA ASP A 99 -0.93 13.37 -19.20
C ASP A 99 -1.20 13.97 -20.58
N GLU A 100 -1.19 13.11 -21.62
CA GLU A 100 -1.29 13.54 -23.04
C GLU A 100 -2.61 14.26 -23.36
N ASP A 101 -3.71 13.90 -22.67
CA ASP A 101 -5.04 14.45 -22.94
C ASP A 101 -5.25 15.81 -22.23
N THR A 102 -4.66 16.01 -21.06
CA THR A 102 -4.98 17.14 -20.17
C THR A 102 -3.79 18.05 -19.88
N ASP A 103 -2.58 17.65 -20.26
CA ASP A 103 -1.30 18.30 -19.90
C ASP A 103 -1.07 18.46 -18.39
N ILE A 104 -1.79 17.71 -17.57
CA ILE A 104 -1.62 17.70 -16.13
C ILE A 104 -0.35 16.93 -15.76
N LEU A 105 0.51 17.56 -14.95
CA LEU A 105 1.66 16.89 -14.37
C LEU A 105 1.20 15.83 -13.38
N CYS A 106 1.46 14.58 -13.71
CA CYS A 106 1.15 13.40 -12.91
C CYS A 106 2.40 12.87 -12.20
N ARG A 107 2.17 12.19 -11.09
CA ARG A 107 3.21 11.50 -10.33
C ARG A 107 2.70 10.18 -9.82
N CYS A 108 3.50 9.15 -9.94
CA CYS A 108 3.32 7.92 -9.17
C CYS A 108 4.62 7.53 -8.45
N ARG A 109 4.51 6.65 -7.46
CA ARG A 109 5.64 6.11 -6.73
C ARG A 109 5.41 4.62 -6.47
N PRO A 110 5.83 3.77 -7.43
CA PRO A 110 5.81 2.32 -7.24
C PRO A 110 6.63 1.89 -6.02
N ASP A 111 6.17 0.86 -5.33
CA ASP A 111 6.91 0.28 -4.21
C ASP A 111 8.24 -0.30 -4.69
N LYS A 112 8.26 -0.98 -5.85
CA LYS A 112 9.51 -1.40 -6.49
C LYS A 112 9.38 -1.44 -8.02
N LEU A 113 10.43 -0.94 -8.69
CA LEU A 113 10.63 -1.03 -10.14
C LEU A 113 11.76 -2.00 -10.43
N ILE A 114 11.49 -3.03 -11.23
CA ILE A 114 12.48 -3.95 -11.78
C ILE A 114 12.66 -3.58 -13.26
N GLN A 115 13.52 -2.61 -13.52
CA GLN A 115 13.65 -1.92 -14.82
C GLN A 115 14.07 -2.87 -15.94
N GLU A 116 15.00 -3.78 -15.69
CA GLU A 116 15.50 -4.75 -16.67
C GLU A 116 14.39 -5.64 -17.27
N HIS A 117 13.34 -5.88 -16.50
CA HIS A 117 12.21 -6.72 -16.89
C HIS A 117 10.91 -5.94 -17.13
N HIS A 118 10.91 -4.63 -16.99
CA HIS A 118 9.72 -3.78 -17.05
C HIS A 118 8.63 -4.21 -16.07
N TRP A 119 9.00 -4.52 -14.81
CA TRP A 119 8.02 -4.89 -13.79
C TRP A 119 7.81 -3.79 -12.76
N ILE A 120 6.56 -3.56 -12.43
CA ILE A 120 6.12 -2.78 -11.27
C ILE A 120 5.59 -3.74 -10.22
N VAL A 121 6.17 -3.72 -9.04
CA VAL A 121 5.72 -4.50 -7.89
C VAL A 121 5.13 -3.55 -6.86
N ASP A 122 3.92 -3.83 -6.44
CA ASP A 122 3.20 -3.09 -5.42
C ASP A 122 2.82 -4.06 -4.28
N VAL A 123 3.32 -3.77 -3.09
CA VAL A 123 3.15 -4.63 -1.90
C VAL A 123 1.86 -4.26 -1.19
N LYS A 124 1.04 -5.24 -0.89
CA LYS A 124 -0.19 -5.07 -0.12
C LYS A 124 -0.25 -6.02 1.06
N SER A 125 -0.77 -5.56 2.18
CA SER A 125 -1.17 -6.43 3.29
C SER A 125 -2.68 -6.60 3.29
N SER A 126 -3.18 -7.81 3.55
CA SER A 126 -4.62 -8.12 3.57
C SER A 126 -4.96 -9.05 4.71
N ALA A 127 -6.05 -8.78 5.40
CA ALA A 127 -6.59 -9.71 6.41
C ALA A 127 -7.31 -10.89 5.76
N ASP A 128 -7.87 -10.71 4.58
CA ASP A 128 -8.57 -11.74 3.79
C ASP A 128 -8.03 -11.77 2.36
N ILE A 129 -6.97 -12.56 2.17
CA ILE A 129 -6.31 -12.69 0.87
C ILE A 129 -7.17 -13.46 -0.14
N GLN A 130 -8.14 -14.26 0.32
CA GLN A 130 -9.03 -15.03 -0.56
C GLN A 130 -10.06 -14.11 -1.25
N ARG A 131 -10.34 -12.97 -0.65
CA ARG A 131 -11.24 -11.95 -1.20
C ARG A 131 -10.50 -10.67 -1.59
N PHE A 132 -9.26 -10.81 -2.05
CA PHE A 132 -8.47 -9.66 -2.47
C PHE A 132 -9.08 -8.93 -3.68
N ASP A 133 -9.89 -9.61 -4.49
CA ASP A 133 -10.69 -9.03 -5.57
C ASP A 133 -11.63 -7.92 -5.07
N ARG A 134 -12.26 -8.09 -3.90
CA ARG A 134 -13.07 -7.04 -3.27
C ARG A 134 -12.23 -5.85 -2.84
N SER A 135 -11.10 -6.11 -2.18
CA SER A 135 -10.16 -5.07 -1.78
C SER A 135 -9.61 -4.32 -2.98
N MET A 136 -9.31 -5.02 -4.07
CA MET A 136 -8.86 -4.44 -5.34
C MET A 136 -9.85 -3.42 -5.88
N TYR A 137 -11.15 -3.75 -5.86
CA TYR A 137 -12.19 -2.83 -6.31
C TYR A 137 -12.45 -1.70 -5.31
N GLU A 138 -12.60 -2.01 -4.03
CA GLU A 138 -12.93 -1.08 -2.95
C GLU A 138 -11.85 0.01 -2.79
N TYR A 139 -10.57 -0.39 -2.77
CA TYR A 139 -9.43 0.53 -2.66
C TYR A 139 -8.93 1.04 -4.01
N ARG A 140 -9.64 0.72 -5.10
CA ARG A 140 -9.34 1.18 -6.46
C ARG A 140 -7.93 0.81 -6.95
N TYR A 141 -7.44 -0.37 -6.61
CA TYR A 141 -6.13 -0.84 -7.06
C TYR A 141 -6.05 -1.03 -8.58
N HIS A 142 -7.18 -1.30 -9.25
CA HIS A 142 -7.28 -1.30 -10.71
C HIS A 142 -7.00 0.09 -11.31
N VAL A 143 -7.37 1.16 -10.62
CA VAL A 143 -7.04 2.54 -11.00
C VAL A 143 -5.55 2.81 -10.80
N GLN A 144 -4.98 2.34 -9.68
CA GLN A 144 -3.55 2.44 -9.39
C GLN A 144 -2.71 1.72 -10.45
N ASP A 145 -3.03 0.45 -10.78
CA ASP A 145 -2.33 -0.31 -11.82
C ASP A 145 -2.30 0.48 -13.14
N SER A 146 -3.47 0.91 -13.64
CA SER A 146 -3.55 1.60 -14.92
C SER A 146 -2.81 2.94 -14.93
N PHE A 147 -2.94 3.73 -13.87
CA PHE A 147 -2.29 5.02 -13.74
C PHE A 147 -0.76 4.90 -13.69
N TYR A 148 -0.25 3.93 -12.90
CA TYR A 148 1.18 3.69 -12.77
C TYR A 148 1.77 3.10 -14.05
N SER A 149 1.03 2.16 -14.68
CA SER A 149 1.46 1.52 -15.93
C SER A 149 1.54 2.52 -17.08
N ASP A 150 0.57 3.43 -17.19
CA ASP A 150 0.58 4.45 -18.24
C ASP A 150 1.68 5.50 -17.99
N GLY A 151 1.93 5.88 -16.74
CA GLY A 151 3.05 6.74 -16.36
C GLY A 151 4.41 6.10 -16.67
N TYR A 152 4.58 4.82 -16.37
CA TYR A 152 5.80 4.09 -16.71
C TYR A 152 5.99 4.01 -18.23
N LYS A 153 4.93 3.67 -18.95
CA LYS A 153 4.96 3.60 -20.43
C LYS A 153 5.26 4.94 -21.06
N SER A 154 4.73 6.03 -20.54
CA SER A 154 5.04 7.39 -21.03
C SER A 154 6.53 7.73 -20.93
N LEU A 155 7.21 7.21 -19.90
CA LEU A 155 8.64 7.44 -19.70
C LEU A 155 9.53 6.51 -20.51
N THR A 156 9.14 5.23 -20.64
CA THR A 156 10.01 4.17 -21.21
C THR A 156 9.64 3.77 -22.63
N GLY A 157 8.42 4.09 -23.08
CA GLY A 157 7.83 3.59 -24.33
C GLY A 157 7.22 2.18 -24.21
N GLU A 158 7.56 1.40 -23.17
CA GLU A 158 7.17 0.01 -22.99
C GLU A 158 6.14 -0.16 -21.85
N PRO A 159 5.08 -0.95 -22.08
CA PRO A 159 4.13 -1.23 -21.01
C PRO A 159 4.75 -2.16 -19.97
N PRO A 160 4.57 -1.88 -18.66
CA PRO A 160 5.10 -2.76 -17.62
C PRO A 160 4.19 -3.97 -17.38
N VAL A 161 4.76 -5.00 -16.77
CA VAL A 161 4.01 -6.02 -16.03
C VAL A 161 3.77 -5.49 -14.62
N PHE A 162 2.52 -5.15 -14.31
CA PHE A 162 2.15 -4.71 -12.96
C PHE A 162 1.66 -5.88 -12.11
N VAL A 163 2.23 -6.05 -10.91
CA VAL A 163 1.84 -7.10 -9.97
C VAL A 163 1.60 -6.55 -8.56
N PHE A 164 0.57 -7.09 -7.91
CA PHE A 164 0.34 -6.91 -6.48
C PHE A 164 0.93 -8.10 -5.74
N LEU A 165 1.95 -7.85 -4.92
CA LEU A 165 2.50 -8.82 -3.99
C LEU A 165 1.72 -8.70 -2.68
N VAL A 166 0.82 -9.64 -2.43
CA VAL A 166 -0.09 -9.59 -1.29
C VAL A 166 0.34 -10.55 -0.21
N VAL A 167 0.57 -10.02 1.00
CA VAL A 167 0.91 -10.80 2.19
C VAL A 167 -0.26 -10.75 3.17
N SER A 168 -0.75 -11.93 3.58
CA SER A 168 -1.81 -11.99 4.58
C SER A 168 -1.33 -11.52 5.95
N THR A 169 -2.18 -10.79 6.67
CA THR A 169 -1.98 -10.46 8.08
C THR A 169 -2.61 -11.49 9.01
N THR A 170 -3.29 -12.50 8.45
CA THR A 170 -3.95 -13.59 9.17
C THR A 170 -3.24 -14.91 8.86
N ILE A 171 -3.02 -15.72 9.89
CA ILE A 171 -2.42 -17.06 9.76
C ILE A 171 -3.46 -18.02 9.19
N ASP A 172 -3.04 -18.78 8.19
CA ASP A 172 -3.76 -19.94 7.67
C ASP A 172 -2.80 -21.12 7.56
N CYS A 173 -3.20 -22.30 8.10
CA CYS A 173 -2.38 -23.51 8.13
C CYS A 173 -0.94 -23.29 8.65
N GLY A 174 -0.81 -22.46 9.70
CA GLY A 174 0.46 -22.18 10.37
C GLY A 174 1.40 -21.22 9.64
N ARG A 175 0.94 -20.56 8.57
CA ARG A 175 1.73 -19.60 7.77
C ARG A 175 0.89 -18.35 7.49
N TYR A 176 1.56 -17.29 7.09
CA TYR A 176 0.92 -16.12 6.49
C TYR A 176 0.84 -16.34 4.98
N PRO A 177 -0.36 -16.58 4.40
CA PRO A 177 -0.50 -16.76 2.96
C PRO A 177 0.06 -15.59 2.16
N VAL A 178 0.70 -15.94 1.03
CA VAL A 178 1.23 -14.96 0.07
C VAL A 178 0.67 -15.28 -1.31
N ARG A 179 0.30 -14.25 -2.05
CA ARG A 179 -0.16 -14.34 -3.44
C ARG A 179 0.44 -13.21 -4.25
N VAL A 180 0.69 -13.48 -5.51
CA VAL A 180 1.08 -12.47 -6.49
C VAL A 180 -0.01 -12.42 -7.55
N PHE A 181 -0.63 -11.27 -7.71
CA PHE A 181 -1.72 -11.05 -8.64
C PHE A 181 -1.32 -10.06 -9.72
N ASN A 182 -1.76 -10.29 -10.93
CA ASN A 182 -1.88 -9.28 -11.97
C ASN A 182 -3.37 -9.10 -12.29
N LEU A 183 -3.73 -7.95 -12.84
CA LEU A 183 -5.11 -7.69 -13.23
C LEU A 183 -5.36 -8.13 -14.67
N ASP A 184 -6.59 -8.55 -14.95
CA ASP A 184 -7.04 -8.79 -16.31
C ASP A 184 -7.22 -7.48 -17.09
N GLN A 185 -7.40 -7.60 -18.40
CA GLN A 185 -7.52 -6.43 -19.27
C GLN A 185 -8.78 -5.62 -18.96
N GLN A 186 -9.88 -6.25 -18.57
CA GLN A 186 -11.12 -5.54 -18.22
C GLN A 186 -10.93 -4.65 -17.01
N ALA A 187 -10.30 -5.15 -15.95
CA ALA A 187 -10.00 -4.35 -14.75
C ALA A 187 -9.09 -3.16 -15.07
N LYS A 188 -8.06 -3.38 -15.91
CA LYS A 188 -7.16 -2.30 -16.37
C LYS A 188 -7.90 -1.25 -17.20
N ASP A 189 -8.79 -1.65 -18.10
CA ASP A 189 -9.54 -0.71 -18.94
C ASP A 189 -10.51 0.14 -18.12
N ILE A 190 -11.19 -0.47 -17.14
CA ILE A 190 -12.05 0.25 -16.19
C ILE A 190 -11.20 1.23 -15.34
N GLY A 191 -10.06 0.78 -14.85
CA GLY A 191 -9.14 1.62 -14.10
C GLY A 191 -8.66 2.83 -14.90
N ARG A 192 -8.26 2.59 -16.16
CA ARG A 192 -7.81 3.65 -17.08
C ARG A 192 -8.92 4.66 -17.39
N THR A 193 -10.11 4.19 -17.70
CA THR A 193 -11.27 5.04 -17.92
C THR A 193 -11.55 5.93 -16.71
N THR A 194 -11.47 5.33 -15.52
CA THR A 194 -11.74 6.04 -14.25
C THR A 194 -10.72 7.14 -13.98
N TYR A 195 -9.42 6.85 -14.06
CA TYR A 195 -8.43 7.89 -13.77
C TYR A 195 -8.39 8.99 -14.85
N LYS A 196 -8.57 8.63 -16.11
CA LYS A 196 -8.64 9.61 -17.20
C LYS A 196 -9.83 10.57 -17.03
N GLN A 197 -11.00 10.06 -16.62
CA GLN A 197 -12.14 10.92 -16.29
C GLN A 197 -11.84 11.84 -15.11
N ASN A 198 -11.18 11.34 -14.06
CA ASN A 198 -10.80 12.15 -12.91
C ASN A 198 -9.81 13.26 -13.31
N LEU A 199 -8.82 12.97 -14.16
CA LEU A 199 -7.88 13.99 -14.65
C LEU A 199 -8.56 15.07 -15.49
N ARG A 200 -9.50 14.70 -16.37
CA ARG A 200 -10.28 15.68 -17.14
C ARG A 200 -11.10 16.59 -16.23
N THR A 201 -11.76 16.02 -15.22
CA THR A 201 -12.49 16.82 -14.23
C THR A 201 -11.54 17.77 -13.47
N TYR A 202 -10.38 17.25 -13.06
CA TYR A 202 -9.38 18.07 -12.37
C TYR A 202 -8.84 19.21 -13.25
N ALA A 203 -8.53 18.91 -14.52
CA ALA A 203 -8.07 19.91 -15.48
C ALA A 203 -9.11 21.01 -15.73
N GLU A 204 -10.40 20.64 -15.81
CA GLU A 204 -11.47 21.61 -15.97
C GLU A 204 -11.63 22.49 -14.73
N CYS A 205 -11.59 21.90 -13.52
CA CYS A 205 -11.62 22.68 -12.28
C CYS A 205 -10.44 23.66 -12.16
N LEU A 206 -9.24 23.25 -12.61
CA LEU A 206 -8.07 24.16 -12.65
C LEU A 206 -8.27 25.32 -13.63
N LYS A 207 -8.88 25.05 -14.77
CA LYS A 207 -9.10 26.02 -15.83
C LYS A 207 -10.18 27.05 -15.48
N THR A 208 -11.27 26.58 -14.84
CA THR A 208 -12.43 27.42 -14.51
C THR A 208 -12.36 28.03 -13.12
N ASP A 209 -11.48 27.50 -12.26
CA ASP A 209 -11.45 27.75 -10.80
C ASP A 209 -12.76 27.36 -10.09
N GLU A 210 -13.57 26.51 -10.72
CA GLU A 210 -14.82 25.99 -10.17
C GLU A 210 -14.57 24.61 -9.52
N TRP A 211 -14.65 24.57 -8.19
CA TRP A 211 -14.48 23.36 -7.40
C TRP A 211 -15.82 22.95 -6.78
N ALA A 212 -16.19 21.67 -6.94
CA ALA A 212 -17.44 21.15 -6.37
C ALA A 212 -17.47 21.31 -4.84
N GLY A 213 -18.29 22.23 -4.34
CA GLY A 213 -18.46 22.48 -2.91
C GLY A 213 -19.53 21.56 -2.29
N ILE A 214 -20.81 21.92 -2.46
CA ILE A 214 -21.93 21.18 -1.85
C ILE A 214 -22.49 20.20 -2.88
N ARG A 215 -22.64 18.94 -2.47
CA ARG A 215 -23.33 17.91 -3.24
C ARG A 215 -24.61 17.48 -2.52
N THR A 216 -25.69 17.35 -3.26
CA THR A 216 -26.93 16.78 -2.72
C THR A 216 -26.75 15.27 -2.57
N LEU A 217 -26.92 14.77 -1.35
CA LEU A 217 -26.92 13.34 -1.07
C LEU A 217 -28.37 12.82 -1.19
N SER A 218 -28.59 11.88 -2.10
CA SER A 218 -29.87 11.21 -2.26
C SER A 218 -29.88 9.90 -1.49
N LEU A 219 -31.07 9.46 -1.08
CA LEU A 219 -31.25 8.13 -0.50
C LEU A 219 -30.77 7.04 -1.49
N PRO A 220 -30.17 5.96 -0.98
CA PRO A 220 -29.86 4.82 -1.82
C PRO A 220 -31.14 4.28 -2.49
N TYR A 221 -30.95 3.68 -3.64
CA TYR A 221 -32.10 3.28 -4.48
C TYR A 221 -33.09 2.38 -3.74
N TRP A 222 -32.63 1.43 -2.94
CA TRP A 222 -33.44 0.52 -2.14
C TRP A 222 -34.25 1.21 -1.02
N ALA A 223 -33.83 2.40 -0.58
CA ALA A 223 -34.55 3.17 0.43
C ALA A 223 -35.57 4.15 -0.16
N LYS A 224 -35.62 4.26 -1.51
CA LYS A 224 -36.58 5.10 -2.23
C LYS A 224 -37.95 4.41 -2.41
N GLU A 225 -38.01 3.09 -2.25
CA GLU A 225 -39.23 2.27 -2.39
C GLU A 225 -40.14 2.28 -1.17
N LEU A 226 -39.74 2.97 -0.07
CA LEU A 226 -40.60 3.15 1.10
C LEU A 226 -41.60 4.29 0.91
N ARG A 227 -42.22 4.40 -0.26
CA ARG A 227 -43.30 5.34 -0.49
C ARG A 227 -44.63 4.61 -0.60
N ASP A 228 -45.48 5.03 0.31
CA ASP A 228 -46.93 4.96 0.29
C ASP A 228 -47.55 3.55 0.51
N GLU A 229 -47.81 3.22 1.75
CA GLU A 229 -49.09 2.65 2.21
C GLU A 229 -49.95 3.72 2.88
#